data_647ce1efcbdf0688191f2183d9c3f1a7
#
_entry.id   647ce1efcbdf0688191f2183d9c3f1a7
#
_cell.length_a   1.000
_cell.length_b   1.000
_cell.length_c   1.000
_cell.angle_alpha   90.00
_cell.angle_beta   90.00
_cell.angle_gamma   90.00
#
_symmetry.space_group_name_H-M   'P 1'
#
loop_
_entity.id
_entity.type
_entity.pdbx_description
1 polymer ?
#
loop_
_entity_poly.entity_id
_entity_poly.type
_entity_poly.pdbx_seq_one_letter_code
_entity_poly.pdbx_strand_id
1 'polypeptide(L)'
;YPVQPGSSTTERTFIALSSLVGTVRDRKLNAAFQIIANILFNSDGSPLKKAIVNAYLCKDFGGVFLDDSCHRSLLITYLIGSDPEKREHFQALFRATLTRMADSGLDRDLVLSELNKYEFSVREEMNKAQRGLDLIGKALPALRHRMTPFDALRTDELLAEIRKEALAGGYFERLIR
;
A
#
# COMPACT_ATOMS: atom_id res chain seq x y z
N TYR A 1 -15.59 18.78 1.74
CA TYR A 1 -15.08 20.09 2.19
C TYR A 1 -15.96 21.21 1.64
N PRO A 2 -16.04 22.36 2.33
CA PRO A 2 -16.91 23.44 1.89
C PRO A 2 -16.44 24.00 0.54
N VAL A 3 -17.39 24.25 -0.35
CA VAL A 3 -17.19 24.84 -1.66
C VAL A 3 -17.85 26.23 -1.66
N GLN A 4 -17.24 27.21 -2.31
CA GLN A 4 -17.83 28.55 -2.39
C GLN A 4 -19.19 28.50 -3.12
N PRO A 5 -20.21 29.23 -2.66
CA PRO A 5 -21.48 29.32 -3.33
C PRO A 5 -21.31 29.69 -4.81
N GLY A 6 -21.97 28.96 -5.71
CA GLY A 6 -21.86 29.19 -7.16
C GLY A 6 -20.65 28.55 -7.86
N SER A 7 -19.73 27.92 -7.12
CA SER A 7 -18.63 27.16 -7.73
C SER A 7 -19.13 25.82 -8.28
N SER A 8 -18.55 25.38 -9.39
CA SER A 8 -18.78 24.02 -9.89
C SER A 8 -18.28 22.96 -8.88
N THR A 9 -19.07 21.93 -8.69
CA THR A 9 -18.69 20.75 -7.87
C THR A 9 -18.11 19.63 -8.72
N THR A 10 -18.09 19.77 -10.03
CA THR A 10 -17.56 18.80 -10.98
C THR A 10 -16.06 18.56 -10.72
N GLU A 11 -15.67 17.30 -10.72
CA GLU A 11 -14.27 16.85 -10.48
C GLU A 11 -13.66 17.35 -9.16
N ARG A 12 -14.48 17.46 -8.12
CA ARG A 12 -14.04 17.87 -6.76
C ARG A 12 -14.31 16.83 -5.69
N THR A 13 -14.77 15.65 -6.07
CA THR A 13 -15.06 14.56 -5.14
C THR A 13 -13.78 13.75 -4.85
N PHE A 14 -13.60 13.39 -3.58
CA PHE A 14 -12.64 12.36 -3.16
C PHE A 14 -13.41 11.06 -2.97
N ILE A 15 -12.96 9.99 -3.59
CA ILE A 15 -13.53 8.65 -3.41
C ILE A 15 -12.43 7.76 -2.85
N ALA A 16 -12.68 7.10 -1.72
CA ALA A 16 -11.72 6.17 -1.13
C ALA A 16 -12.34 4.78 -1.00
N LEU A 17 -11.52 3.76 -1.22
CA LEU A 17 -11.78 2.37 -0.87
C LEU A 17 -10.77 1.95 0.19
N SER A 18 -11.27 1.38 1.29
CA SER A 18 -10.42 0.89 2.38
C SER A 18 -10.68 -0.59 2.61
N SER A 19 -9.63 -1.36 2.75
CA SER A 19 -9.68 -2.79 3.05
C SER A 19 -8.90 -3.08 4.34
N LEU A 20 -9.49 -3.90 5.20
CA LEU A 20 -8.79 -4.46 6.36
C LEU A 20 -7.94 -5.63 5.89
N VAL A 21 -6.65 -5.58 6.17
CA VAL A 21 -5.71 -6.58 5.67
C VAL A 21 -5.28 -7.56 6.75
N GLY A 22 -5.06 -7.10 7.94
CA GLY A 22 -4.56 -7.92 9.04
C GLY A 22 -4.55 -7.13 10.32
N THR A 23 -3.58 -7.39 11.15
CA THR A 23 -3.39 -6.66 12.40
C THR A 23 -1.95 -6.16 12.49
N VAL A 24 -1.71 -5.22 13.39
CA VAL A 24 -0.37 -4.72 13.71
C VAL A 24 0.61 -5.84 14.12
N ARG A 25 0.10 -6.99 14.55
CA ARG A 25 0.90 -8.16 14.97
C ARG A 25 1.40 -9.00 13.79
N ASP A 26 0.76 -8.90 12.65
CA ASP A 26 1.06 -9.69 11.45
C ASP A 26 2.22 -9.06 10.65
N ARG A 27 3.39 -8.95 11.28
CA ARG A 27 4.55 -8.19 10.77
C ARG A 27 4.96 -8.55 9.35
N LYS A 28 5.02 -9.85 9.03
CA LYS A 28 5.36 -10.32 7.69
C LYS A 28 4.32 -9.91 6.66
N LEU A 29 3.04 -10.05 7.03
CA LEU A 29 1.93 -9.62 6.19
C LEU A 29 1.98 -8.10 5.96
N ASN A 30 2.22 -7.33 7.02
CA ASN A 30 2.31 -5.88 6.94
C ASN A 30 3.47 -5.44 6.03
N ALA A 31 4.67 -6.00 6.18
CA ALA A 31 5.80 -5.71 5.30
C ALA A 31 5.51 -6.11 3.84
N ALA A 32 4.85 -7.25 3.62
CA ALA A 32 4.42 -7.65 2.28
C ALA A 32 3.42 -6.67 1.68
N PHE A 33 2.47 -6.15 2.46
CA PHE A 33 1.49 -5.16 1.99
C PHE A 33 2.08 -3.76 1.78
N GLN A 34 3.18 -3.38 2.43
CA GLN A 34 3.94 -2.18 2.07
C GLN A 34 4.50 -2.31 0.65
N ILE A 35 5.05 -3.48 0.30
CA ILE A 35 5.55 -3.76 -1.04
C ILE A 35 4.40 -3.80 -2.05
N ILE A 36 3.30 -4.48 -1.72
CA ILE A 36 2.08 -4.54 -2.55
C ILE A 36 1.54 -3.14 -2.82
N ALA A 37 1.48 -2.26 -1.81
CA ALA A 37 1.02 -0.89 -1.97
C ALA A 37 1.88 -0.13 -3.00
N ASN A 38 3.19 -0.33 -2.98
CA ASN A 38 4.08 0.27 -3.98
C ASN A 38 3.81 -0.28 -5.38
N ILE A 39 3.64 -1.60 -5.52
CA ILE A 39 3.30 -2.24 -6.81
C ILE A 39 1.97 -1.71 -7.33
N LEU A 40 0.96 -1.55 -6.46
CA LEU A 40 -0.39 -1.16 -6.85
C LEU A 40 -0.53 0.34 -7.16
N PHE A 41 0.17 1.21 -6.42
CA PHE A 41 -0.14 2.65 -6.41
C PHE A 41 1.03 3.54 -6.81
N ASN A 42 2.25 3.22 -6.36
CA ASN A 42 3.36 4.17 -6.37
C ASN A 42 4.33 3.96 -7.52
N SER A 43 4.27 2.82 -8.20
CA SER A 43 5.11 2.57 -9.37
C SER A 43 4.47 3.10 -10.65
N ASP A 44 5.27 3.70 -11.53
CA ASP A 44 4.81 4.08 -12.88
C ASP A 44 4.43 2.86 -13.72
N GLY A 45 4.98 1.69 -13.37
CA GLY A 45 4.61 0.40 -13.95
C GLY A 45 3.29 -0.17 -13.46
N SER A 46 2.67 0.42 -12.42
CA SER A 46 1.47 -0.11 -11.76
C SER A 46 0.32 -0.35 -12.73
N PRO A 47 -0.14 -1.61 -12.88
CA PRO A 47 -1.30 -1.92 -13.73
C PRO A 47 -2.59 -1.25 -13.24
N LEU A 48 -2.73 -1.10 -11.91
CA LEU A 48 -3.90 -0.47 -11.32
C LEU A 48 -3.92 1.04 -11.58
N LYS A 49 -2.80 1.72 -11.40
CA LYS A 49 -2.66 3.15 -11.72
C LYS A 49 -2.98 3.40 -13.19
N LYS A 50 -2.42 2.61 -14.09
CA LYS A 50 -2.69 2.70 -15.54
C LYS A 50 -4.17 2.48 -15.87
N ALA A 51 -4.81 1.47 -15.26
CA ALA A 51 -6.22 1.19 -15.50
C ALA A 51 -7.12 2.36 -15.09
N ILE A 52 -6.87 2.96 -13.92
CA ILE A 52 -7.67 4.06 -13.38
C ILE A 52 -7.46 5.35 -14.18
N VAL A 53 -6.21 5.68 -14.54
CA VAL A 53 -5.89 6.86 -15.34
C VAL A 53 -6.52 6.74 -16.73
N ASN A 54 -6.40 5.58 -17.39
CA ASN A 54 -6.98 5.36 -18.72
C ASN A 54 -8.51 5.36 -18.73
N ALA A 55 -9.15 5.10 -17.59
CA ALA A 55 -10.60 5.16 -17.45
C ALA A 55 -11.12 6.58 -17.15
N TYR A 56 -10.25 7.58 -17.06
CA TYR A 56 -10.60 8.98 -16.78
C TYR A 56 -11.49 9.16 -15.55
N LEU A 57 -11.24 8.37 -14.51
CA LEU A 57 -12.04 8.38 -13.29
C LEU A 57 -11.74 9.56 -12.37
N CYS A 58 -10.53 10.10 -12.44
CA CYS A 58 -10.05 11.15 -11.54
C CYS A 58 -8.93 11.97 -12.17
N LYS A 59 -8.57 13.06 -11.50
CA LYS A 59 -7.39 13.87 -11.83
C LYS A 59 -6.11 13.23 -11.29
N ASP A 60 -6.20 12.60 -10.12
CA ASP A 60 -5.08 11.93 -9.48
C ASP A 60 -5.54 10.69 -8.71
N PHE A 61 -4.63 9.71 -8.59
CA PHE A 61 -4.89 8.44 -7.94
C PHE A 61 -3.72 8.08 -7.04
N GLY A 62 -4.02 7.64 -5.83
CA GLY A 62 -3.02 7.20 -4.88
C GLY A 62 -3.52 6.10 -3.95
N GLY A 63 -2.61 5.65 -3.12
CA GLY A 63 -2.93 4.70 -2.07
C GLY A 63 -1.84 4.66 -1.01
N VAL A 64 -2.21 4.14 0.15
CA VAL A 64 -1.33 3.99 1.30
C VAL A 64 -1.68 2.72 2.07
N PHE A 65 -0.68 2.08 2.64
CA PHE A 65 -0.86 1.02 3.61
C PHE A 65 -0.49 1.53 5.00
N LEU A 66 -1.40 1.38 5.95
CA LEU A 66 -1.25 1.81 7.34
C LEU A 66 -1.26 0.57 8.23
N ASP A 67 -0.15 0.31 8.92
CA ASP A 67 0.06 -0.88 9.74
C ASP A 67 0.34 -0.59 11.22
N ASP A 68 0.49 0.68 11.59
CA ASP A 68 0.89 1.12 12.93
C ASP A 68 -0.14 2.02 13.64
N SER A 69 -1.06 2.62 12.91
CA SER A 69 -1.98 3.62 13.46
C SER A 69 -3.08 3.02 14.33
N CYS A 70 -3.53 1.80 13.99
CA CYS A 70 -4.62 1.08 14.66
C CYS A 70 -4.25 -0.38 14.89
N HIS A 71 -5.10 -1.09 15.64
CA HIS A 71 -4.93 -2.54 15.80
C HIS A 71 -5.08 -3.30 14.47
N ARG A 72 -5.96 -2.83 13.58
CA ARG A 72 -6.13 -3.38 12.23
C ARG A 72 -5.30 -2.60 11.22
N SER A 73 -4.61 -3.33 10.35
CA SER A 73 -3.89 -2.75 9.22
C SER A 73 -4.85 -2.43 8.07
N LEU A 74 -4.63 -1.32 7.41
CA LEU A 74 -5.53 -0.75 6.41
C LEU A 74 -4.80 -0.54 5.09
N LEU A 75 -5.34 -1.10 4.01
CA LEU A 75 -4.98 -0.71 2.65
C LEU A 75 -6.03 0.28 2.15
N ILE A 76 -5.61 1.51 1.88
CA ILE A 76 -6.48 2.59 1.44
C ILE A 76 -6.08 3.02 0.04
N THR A 77 -7.05 3.11 -0.86
CA THR A 77 -6.87 3.70 -2.18
C THR A 77 -7.83 4.87 -2.35
N TYR A 78 -7.41 5.88 -3.09
CA TYR A 78 -8.25 7.06 -3.26
C TYR A 78 -8.10 7.71 -4.62
N LEU A 79 -9.23 8.25 -5.09
CA LEU A 79 -9.32 9.14 -6.24
C LEU A 79 -9.41 10.57 -5.75
N ILE A 80 -8.71 11.47 -6.41
CA ILE A 80 -8.73 12.92 -6.18
C ILE A 80 -9.28 13.59 -7.42
N GLY A 81 -10.24 14.50 -7.25
CA GLY A 81 -10.84 15.21 -8.38
C GLY A 81 -11.68 14.29 -9.25
N SER A 82 -12.56 13.54 -8.62
CA SER A 82 -13.55 12.66 -9.24
C SER A 82 -14.97 13.23 -9.09
N ASP A 83 -15.98 12.45 -9.44
CA ASP A 83 -17.40 12.76 -9.29
C ASP A 83 -18.10 11.60 -8.57
N PRO A 84 -19.16 11.84 -7.78
CA PRO A 84 -19.83 10.79 -6.97
C PRO A 84 -20.33 9.60 -7.81
N GLU A 85 -20.76 9.83 -9.02
CA GLU A 85 -21.30 8.84 -9.95
C GLU A 85 -20.25 7.83 -10.40
N LYS A 86 -18.96 8.21 -10.34
CA LYS A 86 -17.84 7.35 -10.72
C LYS A 86 -17.50 6.27 -9.68
N ARG A 87 -18.13 6.31 -8.50
CA ARG A 87 -17.84 5.40 -7.39
C ARG A 87 -17.97 3.92 -7.76
N GLU A 88 -19.09 3.55 -8.37
CA GLU A 88 -19.34 2.16 -8.73
C GLU A 88 -18.39 1.66 -9.82
N HIS A 89 -18.10 2.51 -10.81
CA HIS A 89 -17.14 2.19 -11.86
C HIS A 89 -15.73 2.01 -11.27
N PHE A 90 -15.33 2.89 -10.37
CA PHE A 90 -14.04 2.75 -9.66
C PHE A 90 -13.96 1.43 -8.90
N GLN A 91 -14.98 1.08 -8.13
CA GLN A 91 -15.01 -0.15 -7.35
C GLN A 91 -14.96 -1.40 -8.24
N ALA A 92 -15.69 -1.41 -9.34
CA ALA A 92 -15.70 -2.51 -10.30
C ALA A 92 -14.32 -2.66 -10.98
N LEU A 93 -13.75 -1.56 -11.48
CA LEU A 93 -12.45 -1.53 -12.14
C LEU A 93 -11.33 -1.95 -11.19
N PHE A 94 -11.36 -1.47 -9.95
CA PHE A 94 -10.42 -1.85 -8.91
C PHE A 94 -10.42 -3.35 -8.68
N ARG A 95 -11.58 -3.94 -8.41
CA ARG A 95 -11.73 -5.39 -8.20
C ARG A 95 -11.30 -6.20 -9.42
N ALA A 96 -11.78 -5.84 -10.61
CA ALA A 96 -11.43 -6.54 -11.84
C ALA A 96 -9.92 -6.51 -12.12
N THR A 97 -9.26 -5.39 -11.83
CA THR A 97 -7.81 -5.27 -12.01
C THR A 97 -7.05 -6.12 -11.01
N LEU A 98 -7.44 -6.12 -9.72
CA LEU A 98 -6.81 -6.98 -8.71
C LEU A 98 -6.98 -8.47 -9.04
N THR A 99 -8.19 -8.89 -9.44
CA THR A 99 -8.46 -10.28 -9.86
C THR A 99 -7.57 -10.67 -11.04
N ARG A 100 -7.50 -9.82 -12.06
CA ARG A 100 -6.63 -10.07 -13.22
C ARG A 100 -5.16 -10.17 -12.81
N MET A 101 -4.65 -9.30 -11.94
CA MET A 101 -3.28 -9.35 -11.44
C MET A 101 -3.00 -10.65 -10.66
N ALA A 102 -3.97 -11.07 -9.82
CA ALA A 102 -3.86 -12.31 -9.06
C ALA A 102 -3.88 -13.57 -9.95
N ASP A 103 -4.62 -13.54 -11.08
CA ASP A 103 -4.78 -14.69 -11.98
C ASP A 103 -3.69 -14.75 -13.06
N SER A 104 -3.27 -13.61 -13.61
CA SER A 104 -2.25 -13.55 -14.66
C SER A 104 -0.82 -13.55 -14.13
N GLY A 105 -0.64 -13.36 -12.83
CA GLY A 105 0.65 -13.10 -12.21
C GLY A 105 1.09 -11.64 -12.30
N LEU A 106 1.98 -11.27 -11.39
CA LEU A 106 2.64 -9.97 -11.37
C LEU A 106 3.90 -10.00 -12.23
N ASP A 107 4.22 -8.88 -12.85
CA ASP A 107 5.49 -8.71 -13.53
C ASP A 107 6.64 -8.91 -12.54
N ARG A 108 7.51 -9.88 -12.84
CA ARG A 108 8.61 -10.27 -11.97
C ARG A 108 9.62 -9.15 -11.76
N ASP A 109 9.91 -8.36 -12.79
CA ASP A 109 10.87 -7.28 -12.71
C ASP A 109 10.31 -6.14 -11.86
N LEU A 110 9.01 -5.86 -11.98
CA LEU A 110 8.31 -4.91 -11.12
C LEU A 110 8.34 -5.36 -9.65
N VAL A 111 8.03 -6.62 -9.37
CA VAL A 111 8.09 -7.19 -8.02
C VAL A 111 9.48 -7.07 -7.43
N LEU A 112 10.52 -7.46 -8.16
CA LEU A 112 11.90 -7.36 -7.71
C LEU A 112 12.36 -5.93 -7.50
N SER A 113 11.95 -5.02 -8.38
CA SER A 113 12.26 -3.60 -8.25
C SER A 113 11.68 -3.03 -6.96
N GLU A 114 10.39 -3.27 -6.69
CA GLU A 114 9.73 -2.73 -5.49
C GLU A 114 10.24 -3.40 -4.20
N LEU A 115 10.56 -4.69 -4.25
CA LEU A 115 11.20 -5.40 -3.15
C LEU A 115 12.59 -4.79 -2.83
N ASN A 116 13.42 -4.55 -3.85
CA ASN A 116 14.74 -3.93 -3.68
C ASN A 116 14.63 -2.50 -3.12
N LYS A 117 13.68 -1.71 -3.62
CA LYS A 117 13.42 -0.35 -3.10
C LYS A 117 13.02 -0.39 -1.62
N TYR A 118 12.15 -1.32 -1.25
CA TYR A 118 11.72 -1.47 0.14
C TYR A 118 12.89 -1.87 1.05
N GLU A 119 13.68 -2.87 0.66
CA GLU A 119 14.87 -3.27 1.42
C GLU A 119 15.89 -2.13 1.53
N PHE A 120 16.09 -1.38 0.46
CA PHE A 120 16.98 -0.23 0.46
C PHE A 120 16.47 0.86 1.42
N SER A 121 15.17 1.17 1.39
CA SER A 121 14.58 2.18 2.29
C SER A 121 14.76 1.81 3.77
N VAL A 122 14.55 0.53 4.11
CA VAL A 122 14.76 0.03 5.48
C VAL A 122 16.22 0.18 5.92
N ARG A 123 17.19 -0.09 5.03
CA ARG A 123 18.63 0.07 5.33
C ARG A 123 19.05 1.53 5.41
N GLU A 124 18.54 2.39 4.53
CA GLU A 124 18.84 3.82 4.56
C GLU A 124 18.38 4.52 5.84
N GLU A 125 17.28 4.09 6.43
CA GLU A 125 16.81 4.62 7.71
C GLU A 125 17.89 4.56 8.82
N MET A 126 18.81 3.61 8.71
CA MET A 126 19.92 3.46 9.64
C MET A 126 20.94 4.61 9.58
N ASN A 127 21.00 5.37 8.48
CA ASN A 127 21.95 6.44 8.23
C ASN A 127 21.37 7.85 8.43
N LYS A 128 20.09 7.97 8.77
CA LYS A 128 19.41 9.26 8.95
C LYS A 128 19.86 9.94 10.25
N ALA A 129 19.97 11.27 10.24
CA ALA A 129 20.29 12.07 11.42
C ALA A 129 19.28 11.90 12.57
N GLN A 130 18.01 11.60 12.23
CA GLN A 130 16.91 11.40 13.19
C GLN A 130 16.66 9.92 13.54
N ARG A 131 17.62 9.05 13.27
CA ARG A 131 17.50 7.59 13.48
C ARG A 131 16.87 7.20 14.82
N GLY A 132 17.28 7.86 15.92
CA GLY A 132 16.74 7.56 17.25
C GLY A 132 15.24 7.80 17.35
N LEU A 133 14.75 8.88 16.73
CA LEU A 133 13.33 9.22 16.70
C LEU A 133 12.55 8.22 15.81
N ASP A 134 13.12 7.83 14.67
CA ASP A 134 12.51 6.85 13.76
C ASP A 134 12.39 5.47 14.45
N LEU A 135 13.41 5.04 15.19
CA LEU A 135 13.38 3.79 15.96
C LEU A 135 12.33 3.83 17.08
N ILE A 136 12.21 4.97 17.77
CA ILE A 136 11.16 5.16 18.78
C ILE A 136 9.79 5.11 18.11
N GLY A 137 9.62 5.78 16.96
CA GLY A 137 8.39 5.77 16.18
C GLY A 137 7.93 4.36 15.79
N LYS A 138 8.86 3.47 15.46
CA LYS A 138 8.58 2.05 15.17
C LYS A 138 8.29 1.21 16.42
N ALA A 139 8.95 1.52 17.55
CA ALA A 139 8.78 0.77 18.78
C ALA A 139 7.48 1.12 19.53
N LEU A 140 7.02 2.38 19.46
CA LEU A 140 5.83 2.85 20.16
C LEU A 140 4.53 2.13 19.76
N PRO A 141 4.22 1.90 18.48
CA PRO A 141 3.05 1.11 18.08
C PRO A 141 3.09 -0.30 18.66
N ALA A 142 4.27 -0.95 18.67
CA ALA A 142 4.43 -2.27 19.26
C ALA A 142 4.07 -2.26 20.74
N LEU A 143 4.59 -1.31 21.52
CA LEU A 143 4.26 -1.16 22.94
C LEU A 143 2.78 -0.92 23.17
N ARG A 144 2.16 -0.01 22.38
CA ARG A 144 0.72 0.30 22.50
C ARG A 144 -0.15 -0.94 22.31
N HIS A 145 0.28 -1.86 21.43
CA HIS A 145 -0.44 -3.09 21.13
C HIS A 145 0.07 -4.32 21.94
N ARG A 146 0.82 -4.09 23.03
CA ARG A 146 1.37 -5.14 23.91
C ARG A 146 2.24 -6.15 23.17
N MET A 147 3.06 -5.67 22.26
CA MET A 147 4.09 -6.44 21.56
C MET A 147 5.47 -6.09 22.12
N THR A 148 6.44 -6.93 21.87
CA THR A 148 7.84 -6.64 22.20
C THR A 148 8.34 -5.51 21.30
N PRO A 149 8.77 -4.35 21.84
CA PRO A 149 9.17 -3.20 21.03
C PRO A 149 10.35 -3.50 20.11
N PHE A 150 11.26 -4.38 20.54
CA PHE A 150 12.43 -4.76 19.76
C PHE A 150 12.10 -5.65 18.56
N ASP A 151 10.99 -6.39 18.59
CA ASP A 151 10.56 -7.20 17.45
C ASP A 151 10.21 -6.30 16.24
N ALA A 152 9.68 -5.10 16.49
CA ALA A 152 9.41 -4.13 15.44
C ALA A 152 10.68 -3.63 14.72
N LEU A 153 11.86 -3.78 15.37
CA LEU A 153 13.14 -3.35 14.82
C LEU A 153 13.92 -4.47 14.11
N ARG A 154 13.48 -5.73 14.26
CA ARG A 154 14.10 -6.88 13.60
C ARG A 154 13.45 -7.12 12.26
N THR A 155 14.04 -6.59 11.20
CA THR A 155 13.48 -6.65 9.86
C THR A 155 14.24 -7.57 8.90
N ASP A 156 15.51 -7.88 9.18
CA ASP A 156 16.37 -8.59 8.22
C ASP A 156 15.89 -10.02 7.90
N GLU A 157 15.56 -10.81 8.93
CA GLU A 157 15.04 -12.18 8.74
C GLU A 157 13.71 -12.17 8.01
N LEU A 158 12.83 -11.26 8.38
CA LEU A 158 11.51 -11.08 7.77
C LEU A 158 11.62 -10.70 6.29
N LEU A 159 12.54 -9.81 5.94
CA LEU A 159 12.78 -9.43 4.54
C LEU A 159 13.38 -10.57 3.74
N ALA A 160 14.30 -11.35 4.33
CA ALA A 160 14.87 -12.54 3.69
C ALA A 160 13.79 -13.60 3.38
N GLU A 161 12.84 -13.82 4.29
CA GLU A 161 11.70 -14.71 4.05
C GLU A 161 10.78 -14.20 2.93
N ILE A 162 10.40 -12.92 2.96
CA ILE A 162 9.56 -12.31 1.91
C ILE A 162 10.26 -12.43 0.55
N ARG A 163 11.55 -12.14 0.49
CA ARG A 163 12.35 -12.28 -0.74
C ARG A 163 12.33 -13.71 -1.26
N LYS A 164 12.55 -14.68 -0.39
CA LYS A 164 12.51 -16.11 -0.76
C LYS A 164 11.16 -16.50 -1.36
N GLU A 165 10.06 -16.10 -0.73
CA GLU A 165 8.71 -16.42 -1.22
C GLU A 165 8.36 -15.65 -2.51
N ALA A 166 8.78 -14.39 -2.62
CA ALA A 166 8.59 -13.60 -3.83
C ALA A 166 9.33 -14.22 -5.03
N LEU A 167 10.57 -14.69 -4.83
CA LEU A 167 11.37 -15.34 -5.88
C LEU A 167 10.80 -16.70 -6.31
N ALA A 168 10.14 -17.41 -5.39
CA ALA A 168 9.44 -18.66 -5.71
C ALA A 168 8.18 -18.44 -6.57
N GLY A 169 7.66 -17.21 -6.61
CA GLY A 169 6.50 -16.80 -7.41
C GLY A 169 5.16 -17.06 -6.74
N GLY A 170 4.16 -16.27 -7.12
CA GLY A 170 2.78 -16.41 -6.64
C GLY A 170 2.52 -15.94 -5.21
N TYR A 171 3.52 -15.41 -4.50
CA TYR A 171 3.37 -14.98 -3.11
C TYR A 171 2.46 -13.75 -3.00
N PHE A 172 2.78 -12.70 -3.71
CA PHE A 172 2.00 -11.46 -3.68
C PHE A 172 0.63 -11.63 -4.32
N GLU A 173 0.52 -12.45 -5.36
CA GLU A 173 -0.75 -12.78 -6.01
C GLU A 173 -1.74 -13.45 -5.04
N ARG A 174 -1.26 -14.36 -4.19
CA ARG A 174 -2.08 -14.97 -3.13
C ARG A 174 -2.56 -13.97 -2.08
N LEU A 175 -1.76 -12.95 -1.79
CA LEU A 175 -2.11 -11.91 -0.83
C LEU A 175 -3.10 -10.88 -1.40
N ILE A 176 -3.06 -10.65 -2.72
CA ILE A 176 -3.98 -9.76 -3.43
C ILE A 176 -5.37 -10.40 -3.61
N ARG A 177 -5.45 -11.71 -3.71
CA ARG A 177 -6.71 -12.49 -3.86
C ARG A 177 -7.54 -12.49 -2.58
#